data_6c0731858bcf7bfe46ab194bf2774021
#
_entry.id   6c0731858bcf7bfe46ab194bf2774021
#
_cell.length_a   1.000
_cell.length_b   1.000
_cell.length_c   1.000
_cell.angle_alpha   90.00
_cell.angle_beta   90.00
_cell.angle_gamma   90.00
#
_symmetry.space_group_name_H-M   'P 1'
#
loop_
_entity.id
_entity.type
_entity.pdbx_description
1 polymer ?
#
loop_
_entity_poly.entity_id
_entity_poly.type
_entity_poly.pdbx_seq_one_letter_code
_entity_poly.pdbx_strand_id
1 'polypeptide(L)'
;MINEARLERVASGLAPVTPGWFVVNTADAAWVTNDSYCGVCIFESDDFVLRGRPDLTEYVKPGAGFTIRVLPPGNPVGLYHAESVDENFLILMGECVLIIEDQERHLRPWDFVHCPPMTAHTFVATEDGPCVILATGNRRDDLERISPRSAVALRYDAGSEVDTTDPERRGEWEVKRPKDWDELPWAERP
;
A
#
# COMPACT_ATOMS: atom_id res chain seq x y z
N MET A 1 -30.93 -1.42 9.90
CA MET A 1 -29.93 -0.32 9.93
C MET A 1 -28.54 -0.94 10.06
N ILE A 2 -27.56 -0.44 9.33
CA ILE A 2 -26.16 -0.85 9.49
C ILE A 2 -25.58 -0.06 10.65
N ASN A 3 -24.99 -0.74 11.62
CA ASN A 3 -24.41 -0.13 12.82
C ASN A 3 -23.05 0.51 12.50
N GLU A 4 -22.61 1.43 13.39
CA GLU A 4 -21.26 1.94 13.38
C GLU A 4 -20.27 0.84 13.86
N ALA A 5 -19.14 0.71 13.16
CA ALA A 5 -18.07 -0.18 13.55
C ALA A 5 -17.37 0.35 14.81
N ARG A 6 -17.03 -0.56 15.73
CA ARG A 6 -16.21 -0.20 16.88
C ARG A 6 -14.76 -0.03 16.44
N LEU A 7 -14.17 1.12 16.78
CA LEU A 7 -12.74 1.36 16.59
C LEU A 7 -11.99 1.06 17.89
N GLU A 8 -10.89 0.33 17.81
CA GLU A 8 -9.98 0.09 18.93
C GLU A 8 -8.58 0.60 18.63
N ARG A 9 -7.87 1.01 19.67
CA ARG A 9 -6.48 1.45 19.57
C ARG A 9 -5.56 0.24 19.52
N VAL A 10 -4.81 0.12 18.44
CA VAL A 10 -3.68 -0.80 18.27
C VAL A 10 -2.36 -0.03 18.38
N ALA A 11 -1.23 -0.69 18.25
CA ALA A 11 0.09 -0.07 18.47
C ALA A 11 0.35 1.19 17.62
N SER A 12 -0.20 1.27 16.41
CA SER A 12 0.06 2.38 15.46
C SER A 12 -1.11 3.36 15.29
N GLY A 13 -2.29 3.09 15.85
CA GLY A 13 -3.46 3.96 15.70
C GLY A 13 -4.79 3.27 15.95
N LEU A 14 -5.86 3.76 15.34
CA LEU A 14 -7.23 3.21 15.43
C LEU A 14 -7.50 2.25 14.27
N ALA A 15 -8.12 1.11 14.57
CA ALA A 15 -8.55 0.13 13.59
C ALA A 15 -10.00 -0.32 13.86
N PRO A 16 -10.83 -0.57 12.82
CA PRO A 16 -12.14 -1.16 13.00
C PRO A 16 -12.01 -2.62 13.44
N VAL A 17 -12.78 -3.00 14.46
CA VAL A 17 -12.77 -4.35 15.05
C VAL A 17 -14.14 -5.04 14.98
N THR A 18 -15.12 -4.38 14.40
CA THR A 18 -16.44 -4.96 14.08
C THR A 18 -16.90 -4.52 12.71
N PRO A 19 -17.74 -5.29 12.01
CA PRO A 19 -18.37 -4.85 10.77
C PRO A 19 -19.24 -3.61 10.99
N GLY A 20 -19.28 -2.71 10.01
CA GLY A 20 -20.11 -1.52 10.04
C GLY A 20 -19.47 -0.34 9.29
N TRP A 21 -20.15 0.80 9.30
CA TRP A 21 -19.55 2.04 8.80
C TRP A 21 -18.68 2.69 9.89
N PHE A 22 -17.66 3.40 9.48
CA PHE A 22 -16.80 4.15 10.41
C PHE A 22 -16.26 5.42 9.76
N VAL A 23 -15.80 6.33 10.61
CA VAL A 23 -15.04 7.53 10.23
C VAL A 23 -13.75 7.54 11.04
N VAL A 24 -12.63 7.65 10.35
CA VAL A 24 -11.32 7.78 10.99
C VAL A 24 -10.46 8.76 10.20
N ASN A 25 -9.76 9.62 10.91
CA ASN A 25 -8.74 10.46 10.27
C ASN A 25 -7.49 9.60 10.01
N THR A 26 -6.90 9.73 8.83
CA THR A 26 -5.69 9.00 8.42
C THR A 26 -4.54 9.13 9.43
N ALA A 27 -4.41 10.30 10.07
CA ALA A 27 -3.41 10.52 11.13
C ALA A 27 -3.68 9.73 12.42
N ASP A 28 -4.93 9.33 12.67
CA ASP A 28 -5.32 8.52 13.83
C ASP A 28 -5.45 7.03 13.49
N ALA A 29 -5.56 6.70 12.20
CA ALA A 29 -5.73 5.33 11.75
C ALA A 29 -4.50 4.47 12.03
N ALA A 30 -4.72 3.17 12.07
CA ALA A 30 -3.64 2.20 12.21
C ALA A 30 -2.81 2.09 10.93
N TRP A 31 -1.52 1.90 11.10
CA TRP A 31 -0.54 1.72 10.04
C TRP A 31 0.25 0.44 10.22
N VAL A 32 0.65 -0.16 9.12
CA VAL A 32 1.72 -1.16 9.08
C VAL A 32 2.84 -0.65 8.20
N THR A 33 4.07 -0.96 8.57
CA THR A 33 5.26 -0.50 7.85
C THR A 33 6.24 -1.64 7.66
N ASN A 34 6.77 -1.73 6.48
CA ASN A 34 7.94 -2.52 6.16
C ASN A 34 9.05 -1.55 5.74
N ASP A 35 10.14 -1.51 6.49
CA ASP A 35 11.24 -0.55 6.28
C ASP A 35 11.99 -0.76 4.95
N SER A 36 11.85 -1.92 4.31
CA SER A 36 12.39 -2.19 2.97
C SER A 36 11.47 -1.72 1.84
N TYR A 37 10.23 -1.34 2.16
CA TYR A 37 9.23 -0.94 1.19
C TYR A 37 8.56 0.38 1.61
N CYS A 38 7.40 0.30 2.24
CA CYS A 38 6.56 1.46 2.53
C CYS A 38 5.75 1.29 3.82
N GLY A 39 5.15 2.40 4.27
CA GLY A 39 4.04 2.37 5.22
C GLY A 39 2.69 2.29 4.49
N VAL A 40 1.74 1.56 5.05
CA VAL A 40 0.38 1.39 4.54
C VAL A 40 -0.63 1.73 5.63
N CYS A 41 -1.52 2.69 5.35
CA CYS A 41 -2.67 2.95 6.20
C CYS A 41 -3.73 1.88 5.96
N ILE A 42 -4.19 1.27 7.04
CA ILE A 42 -5.13 0.16 6.99
C ILE A 42 -6.54 0.72 7.20
N PHE A 43 -7.23 1.03 6.12
CA PHE A 43 -8.68 1.28 6.15
C PHE A 43 -9.48 -0.02 6.06
N GLU A 44 -8.86 -1.06 5.56
CA GLU A 44 -9.41 -2.40 5.44
C GLU A 44 -8.78 -3.26 6.51
N SER A 45 -9.57 -4.03 7.21
CA SER A 45 -9.08 -4.79 8.36
C SER A 45 -8.69 -6.22 8.02
N ASP A 46 -8.41 -6.56 6.76
CA ASP A 46 -7.89 -7.90 6.53
C ASP A 46 -6.36 -7.95 6.74
N ASP A 47 -5.82 -9.09 6.90
CA ASP A 47 -4.44 -9.55 7.05
C ASP A 47 -3.49 -8.76 7.99
N PHE A 48 -3.39 -7.43 7.91
CA PHE A 48 -2.32 -6.70 8.60
C PHE A 48 -2.67 -6.34 10.04
N VAL A 49 -3.87 -5.82 10.27
CA VAL A 49 -4.36 -5.57 11.65
C VAL A 49 -4.61 -6.90 12.34
N LEU A 50 -5.12 -7.90 11.60
CA LEU A 50 -5.41 -9.22 12.11
C LEU A 50 -4.16 -10.04 12.46
N ARG A 51 -2.99 -9.77 11.87
CA ARG A 51 -1.74 -10.42 12.30
C ARG A 51 -1.39 -10.11 13.75
N GLY A 52 -1.84 -8.97 14.29
CA GLY A 52 -1.75 -8.64 15.71
C GLY A 52 -3.01 -9.01 16.52
N ARG A 53 -4.09 -9.47 15.86
CA ARG A 53 -5.40 -9.74 16.46
C ARG A 53 -6.02 -11.02 15.88
N PRO A 54 -5.46 -12.19 16.18
CA PRO A 54 -5.96 -13.48 15.67
C PRO A 54 -7.37 -13.85 16.17
N ASP A 55 -7.89 -13.11 17.14
CA ASP A 55 -9.25 -13.21 17.67
C ASP A 55 -10.33 -12.61 16.75
N LEU A 56 -9.96 -11.82 15.74
CA LEU A 56 -10.88 -11.15 14.82
C LEU A 56 -11.01 -11.93 13.49
N THR A 57 -11.63 -13.09 13.53
CA THR A 57 -11.73 -14.01 12.38
C THR A 57 -12.92 -13.74 11.45
N GLU A 58 -13.81 -12.82 11.79
CA GLU A 58 -15.09 -12.61 11.06
C GLU A 58 -15.20 -11.25 10.35
N TYR A 59 -14.09 -10.62 10.01
CA TYR A 59 -14.15 -9.36 9.31
C TYR A 59 -14.56 -9.56 7.85
N VAL A 60 -15.55 -8.79 7.40
CA VAL A 60 -16.01 -8.82 6.02
C VAL A 60 -15.01 -8.06 5.13
N LYS A 61 -14.38 -8.78 4.21
CA LYS A 61 -13.48 -8.21 3.21
C LYS A 61 -14.25 -7.26 2.29
N PRO A 62 -13.85 -6.00 2.14
CA PRO A 62 -14.52 -5.08 1.23
C PRO A 62 -14.32 -5.54 -0.22
N GLY A 63 -15.32 -5.30 -1.08
CA GLY A 63 -15.22 -5.62 -2.51
C GLY A 63 -14.22 -4.73 -3.27
N ALA A 64 -13.97 -3.52 -2.77
CA ALA A 64 -12.98 -2.59 -3.31
C ALA A 64 -11.92 -2.29 -2.24
N GLY A 65 -10.67 -2.47 -2.60
CA GLY A 65 -9.52 -2.10 -1.78
C GLY A 65 -9.20 -0.62 -1.87
N PHE A 66 -8.84 -0.02 -0.76
CA PHE A 66 -8.48 1.38 -0.65
C PHE A 66 -7.36 1.53 0.38
N THR A 67 -6.18 1.97 -0.06
CA THR A 67 -5.03 2.15 0.83
C THR A 67 -4.33 3.48 0.56
N ILE A 68 -3.76 4.08 1.60
CA ILE A 68 -2.75 5.13 1.45
C ILE A 68 -1.40 4.51 1.75
N ARG A 69 -0.45 4.71 0.85
CA ARG A 69 0.91 4.21 0.95
C ARG A 69 1.89 5.36 1.08
N VAL A 70 2.82 5.26 2.01
CA VAL A 70 3.92 6.22 2.19
C VAL A 70 5.21 5.52 1.87
N LEU A 71 5.86 5.94 0.81
CA LEU A 71 7.14 5.44 0.37
C LEU A 71 8.23 6.36 0.92
N PRO A 72 9.14 5.86 1.76
CA PRO A 72 10.34 6.62 2.13
C PRO A 72 11.19 6.94 0.89
N PRO A 73 12.07 7.96 0.95
CA PRO A 73 12.99 8.29 -0.14
C PRO A 73 13.76 7.07 -0.65
N GLY A 74 13.80 6.89 -1.97
CA GLY A 74 14.48 5.79 -2.64
C GLY A 74 13.82 4.42 -2.52
N ASN A 75 12.78 4.26 -1.70
CA ASN A 75 12.17 2.95 -1.47
C ASN A 75 11.08 2.61 -2.50
N PRO A 76 10.98 1.33 -2.92
CA PRO A 76 9.86 0.86 -3.71
C PRO A 76 8.60 0.64 -2.85
N VAL A 77 7.44 0.76 -3.47
CA VAL A 77 6.15 0.40 -2.84
C VAL A 77 6.04 -1.10 -2.54
N GLY A 78 6.78 -1.89 -3.27
CA GLY A 78 6.84 -3.34 -3.24
C GLY A 78 7.54 -3.86 -4.49
N LEU A 79 7.57 -5.17 -4.68
CA LEU A 79 8.17 -5.76 -5.87
C LEU A 79 7.30 -5.52 -7.11
N TYR A 80 7.95 -5.35 -8.24
CA TYR A 80 7.35 -5.29 -9.57
C TYR A 80 6.48 -6.53 -9.81
N HIS A 81 5.22 -6.30 -10.13
CA HIS A 81 4.23 -7.38 -10.26
C HIS A 81 3.06 -6.97 -11.14
N ALA A 82 2.30 -7.97 -11.57
CA ALA A 82 1.02 -7.83 -12.23
C ALA A 82 -0.05 -8.59 -11.45
N GLU A 83 -1.24 -8.02 -11.34
CA GLU A 83 -2.42 -8.64 -10.71
C GLU A 83 -3.54 -8.84 -11.73
N SER A 84 -4.38 -9.86 -11.51
CA SER A 84 -5.51 -10.19 -12.40
C SER A 84 -6.74 -9.27 -12.23
N VAL A 85 -6.56 -8.11 -11.62
CA VAL A 85 -7.57 -7.09 -11.35
C VAL A 85 -7.10 -5.72 -11.80
N ASP A 86 -8.05 -4.80 -11.97
CA ASP A 86 -7.72 -3.39 -12.19
C ASP A 86 -7.14 -2.77 -10.92
N GLU A 87 -6.10 -1.98 -11.09
CA GLU A 87 -5.53 -1.15 -10.03
C GLU A 87 -5.45 0.30 -10.49
N ASN A 88 -5.71 1.22 -9.56
CA ASN A 88 -5.63 2.64 -9.84
C ASN A 88 -4.85 3.34 -8.74
N PHE A 89 -4.08 4.35 -9.14
CA PHE A 89 -3.21 5.08 -8.24
C PHE A 89 -3.31 6.56 -8.50
N LEU A 90 -3.26 7.35 -7.43
CA LEU A 90 -3.18 8.80 -7.48
C LEU A 90 -2.03 9.25 -6.58
N ILE A 91 -1.10 10.01 -7.15
CA ILE A 91 -0.02 10.61 -6.38
C ILE A 91 -0.58 11.78 -5.60
N LEU A 92 -0.47 11.75 -4.27
CA LEU A 92 -1.00 12.80 -3.40
C LEU A 92 0.08 13.82 -2.98
N MET A 93 1.32 13.34 -2.78
CA MET A 93 2.45 14.15 -2.32
C MET A 93 3.77 13.53 -2.78
N GLY A 94 4.80 14.35 -2.95
CA GLY A 94 6.13 13.91 -3.37
C GLY A 94 6.17 13.44 -4.82
N GLU A 95 7.31 12.90 -5.23
CA GLU A 95 7.53 12.40 -6.59
C GLU A 95 8.00 10.95 -6.55
N CYS A 96 7.69 10.20 -7.60
CA CYS A 96 8.15 8.82 -7.75
C CYS A 96 8.42 8.46 -9.20
N VAL A 97 9.16 7.38 -9.39
CA VAL A 97 9.31 6.71 -10.68
C VAL A 97 8.33 5.55 -10.72
N LEU A 98 7.40 5.56 -11.64
CA LEU A 98 6.59 4.42 -12.02
C LEU A 98 7.40 3.56 -12.99
N ILE A 99 7.59 2.30 -12.65
CA ILE A 99 8.07 1.27 -13.57
C ILE A 99 6.84 0.49 -14.03
N ILE A 100 6.52 0.58 -15.31
CA ILE A 100 5.35 -0.05 -15.91
C ILE A 100 5.71 -0.64 -17.27
N GLU A 101 5.44 -1.94 -17.47
CA GLU A 101 5.73 -2.66 -18.72
C GLU A 101 7.17 -2.41 -19.20
N ASP A 102 8.15 -2.55 -18.27
CA ASP A 102 9.59 -2.29 -18.50
C ASP A 102 9.93 -0.85 -18.94
N GLN A 103 9.04 0.12 -18.71
CA GLN A 103 9.26 1.53 -19.00
C GLN A 103 9.27 2.33 -17.71
N GLU A 104 9.95 3.47 -17.71
CA GLU A 104 9.96 4.43 -16.62
C GLU A 104 9.09 5.64 -16.92
N ARG A 105 8.37 6.13 -15.91
CA ARG A 105 7.62 7.38 -15.94
C ARG A 105 7.85 8.14 -14.64
N HIS A 106 8.29 9.38 -14.71
CA HIS A 106 8.32 10.27 -13.55
C HIS A 106 6.91 10.76 -13.27
N LEU A 107 6.48 10.61 -12.03
CA LEU A 107 5.18 11.04 -11.55
C LEU A 107 5.33 12.08 -10.44
N ARG A 108 4.36 13.00 -10.42
CA ARG A 108 4.25 14.10 -9.47
C ARG A 108 2.83 14.17 -8.88
N PRO A 109 2.58 15.00 -7.86
CA PRO A 109 1.25 15.13 -7.28
C PRO A 109 0.16 15.38 -8.32
N TRP A 110 -0.95 14.65 -8.16
CA TRP A 110 -2.14 14.63 -9.01
C TRP A 110 -2.00 13.84 -10.32
N ASP A 111 -0.87 13.22 -10.59
CA ASP A 111 -0.81 12.23 -11.66
C ASP A 111 -1.62 10.98 -11.27
N PHE A 112 -2.46 10.55 -12.20
CA PHE A 112 -3.30 9.36 -12.06
C PHE A 112 -2.78 8.25 -12.95
N VAL A 113 -2.71 7.03 -12.41
CA VAL A 113 -2.30 5.82 -13.11
C VAL A 113 -3.43 4.81 -13.08
N HIS A 114 -3.78 4.26 -14.23
CA HIS A 114 -4.68 3.13 -14.37
C HIS A 114 -3.93 1.93 -14.92
N CYS A 115 -3.95 0.83 -14.20
CA CYS A 115 -3.38 -0.45 -14.60
C CYS A 115 -4.53 -1.45 -14.84
N PRO A 116 -4.86 -1.76 -16.11
CA PRO A 116 -5.73 -2.90 -16.42
C PRO A 116 -5.17 -4.21 -15.84
N PRO A 117 -5.99 -5.26 -15.76
CA PRO A 117 -5.53 -6.57 -15.30
C PRO A 117 -4.25 -7.02 -16.03
N MET A 118 -3.33 -7.60 -15.28
CA MET A 118 -2.04 -8.13 -15.77
C MET A 118 -1.06 -7.06 -16.29
N THR A 119 -1.26 -5.78 -15.96
CA THR A 119 -0.26 -4.74 -16.22
C THR A 119 0.83 -4.79 -15.16
N ALA A 120 2.06 -5.11 -15.55
CA ALA A 120 3.17 -5.22 -14.61
C ALA A 120 3.70 -3.84 -14.21
N HIS A 121 3.76 -3.55 -12.91
CA HIS A 121 4.16 -2.24 -12.40
C HIS A 121 4.74 -2.27 -10.99
N THR A 122 5.42 -1.19 -10.62
CA THR A 122 5.77 -0.79 -9.25
C THR A 122 6.09 0.70 -9.22
N PHE A 123 6.15 1.28 -8.02
CA PHE A 123 6.51 2.69 -7.81
C PHE A 123 7.72 2.76 -6.89
N VAL A 124 8.62 3.71 -7.14
CA VAL A 124 9.80 3.96 -6.30
C VAL A 124 9.85 5.46 -6.01
N ALA A 125 9.87 5.85 -4.73
CA ALA A 125 10.01 7.26 -4.36
C ALA A 125 11.34 7.83 -4.88
N THR A 126 11.36 9.12 -5.23
CA THR A 126 12.63 9.82 -5.48
C THR A 126 13.40 10.01 -4.18
N GLU A 127 14.67 10.42 -4.27
CA GLU A 127 15.50 10.70 -3.10
C GLU A 127 15.12 12.02 -2.38
N ASP A 128 14.29 12.87 -3.01
CA ASP A 128 13.97 14.21 -2.53
C ASP A 128 12.94 14.27 -1.40
N GLY A 129 12.38 13.14 -1.00
CA GLY A 129 11.41 13.07 0.10
C GLY A 129 10.42 11.91 -0.04
N PRO A 130 9.54 11.74 0.96
CA PRO A 130 8.54 10.68 0.90
C PRO A 130 7.52 10.94 -0.21
N CYS A 131 7.06 9.86 -0.83
CA CYS A 131 5.96 9.89 -1.78
C CYS A 131 4.71 9.27 -1.16
N VAL A 132 3.57 9.97 -1.27
CA VAL A 132 2.28 9.50 -0.77
C VAL A 132 1.38 9.13 -1.94
N ILE A 133 0.93 7.88 -1.97
CA ILE A 133 0.12 7.31 -3.05
C ILE A 133 -1.21 6.80 -2.47
N LEU A 134 -2.32 7.23 -3.07
CA LEU A 134 -3.60 6.55 -2.92
C LEU A 134 -3.65 5.40 -3.91
N ALA A 135 -3.90 4.18 -3.42
CA ALA A 135 -4.08 2.99 -4.23
C ALA A 135 -5.47 2.40 -4.04
N THR A 136 -6.12 2.02 -5.14
CA THR A 136 -7.41 1.32 -5.13
C THR A 136 -7.35 0.13 -6.08
N GLY A 137 -8.04 -0.93 -5.72
CA GLY A 137 -8.15 -2.14 -6.55
C GLY A 137 -9.29 -3.03 -6.09
N ASN A 138 -9.68 -3.96 -6.93
CA ASN A 138 -10.69 -4.96 -6.55
C ASN A 138 -10.09 -5.96 -5.56
N ARG A 139 -10.91 -6.36 -4.57
CA ARG A 139 -10.56 -7.43 -3.62
C ARG A 139 -11.32 -8.70 -3.99
N ARG A 140 -10.62 -9.64 -4.61
CA ARG A 140 -11.17 -10.92 -5.05
C ARG A 140 -10.42 -12.06 -4.38
N ASP A 141 -11.15 -13.15 -4.06
CA ASP A 141 -10.52 -14.34 -3.47
C ASP A 141 -9.73 -15.16 -4.49
N ASP A 142 -10.05 -14.99 -5.78
CA ASP A 142 -9.39 -15.62 -6.93
C ASP A 142 -8.34 -14.70 -7.60
N LEU A 143 -7.79 -13.75 -6.87
CA LEU A 143 -6.75 -12.86 -7.36
C LEU A 143 -5.48 -13.65 -7.69
N GLU A 144 -5.05 -13.54 -8.94
CA GLU A 144 -3.76 -14.05 -9.39
C GLU A 144 -2.72 -12.94 -9.40
N ARG A 145 -1.51 -13.26 -9.02
CA ARG A 145 -0.37 -12.34 -9.02
C ARG A 145 0.87 -13.04 -9.56
N ILE A 146 1.58 -12.34 -10.43
CA ILE A 146 2.89 -12.73 -10.93
C ILE A 146 3.88 -11.58 -10.77
N SER A 147 5.12 -11.90 -10.44
CA SER A 147 6.25 -10.98 -10.47
C SER A 147 7.14 -11.37 -11.66
N PRO A 148 6.96 -10.75 -12.83
CA PRO A 148 7.82 -11.03 -13.96
C PRO A 148 9.19 -10.42 -13.74
N ARG A 149 10.23 -11.03 -14.32
CA ARG A 149 11.57 -10.44 -14.33
C ARG A 149 11.56 -9.14 -15.10
N SER A 150 12.13 -8.10 -14.51
CA SER A 150 12.31 -6.79 -15.14
C SER A 150 13.71 -6.27 -14.87
N ALA A 151 14.48 -6.01 -15.94
CA ALA A 151 15.80 -5.42 -15.81
C ALA A 151 15.71 -3.95 -15.33
N VAL A 152 14.60 -3.28 -15.61
CA VAL A 152 14.34 -1.93 -15.13
C VAL A 152 14.07 -1.95 -13.61
N ALA A 153 13.15 -2.79 -13.15
CA ALA A 153 12.81 -2.88 -11.73
C ALA A 153 13.99 -3.35 -10.86
N LEU A 154 14.85 -4.21 -11.39
CA LEU A 154 16.06 -4.65 -10.69
C LEU A 154 17.04 -3.51 -10.36
N ARG A 155 17.11 -2.47 -11.20
CA ARG A 155 17.94 -1.28 -10.92
C ARG A 155 17.50 -0.48 -9.71
N TYR A 156 16.24 -0.62 -9.32
CA TYR A 156 15.60 0.04 -8.20
C TYR A 156 15.38 -0.88 -7.00
N ASP A 157 16.04 -2.02 -7.00
CA ASP A 157 15.79 -3.02 -5.94
C ASP A 157 14.31 -3.44 -5.80
N ALA A 158 13.54 -3.31 -6.85
CA ALA A 158 12.12 -3.58 -6.89
C ALA A 158 11.75 -4.79 -7.76
N GLY A 159 12.72 -5.52 -8.28
CA GLY A 159 12.52 -6.63 -9.22
C GLY A 159 12.77 -8.01 -8.61
N SER A 160 12.30 -9.02 -9.34
CA SER A 160 12.69 -10.43 -9.17
C SER A 160 13.67 -10.82 -10.27
N GLU A 161 14.65 -11.68 -9.94
CA GLU A 161 15.63 -12.20 -10.91
C GLU A 161 15.02 -13.17 -11.92
N VAL A 162 13.87 -13.73 -11.60
CA VAL A 162 13.12 -14.70 -12.44
C VAL A 162 11.63 -14.39 -12.39
N ASP A 163 10.89 -14.85 -13.39
CA ASP A 163 9.44 -14.86 -13.34
C ASP A 163 8.97 -15.79 -12.23
N THR A 164 8.12 -15.29 -11.32
CA THR A 164 7.67 -16.08 -10.17
C THR A 164 6.32 -15.60 -9.64
N THR A 165 5.55 -16.52 -9.10
CA THR A 165 4.32 -16.23 -8.32
C THR A 165 4.60 -16.12 -6.82
N ASP A 166 5.81 -16.48 -6.38
CA ASP A 166 6.25 -16.41 -4.99
C ASP A 166 7.64 -15.73 -4.90
N PRO A 167 7.69 -14.39 -5.11
CA PRO A 167 8.94 -13.67 -5.04
C PRO A 167 9.47 -13.59 -3.61
N GLU A 168 10.79 -13.65 -3.45
CA GLU A 168 11.44 -13.42 -2.18
C GLU A 168 11.13 -11.99 -1.69
N ARG A 169 10.50 -11.88 -0.53
CA ARG A 169 10.12 -10.62 0.09
C ARG A 169 11.20 -10.17 1.08
N ARG A 170 11.48 -8.87 1.08
CA ARG A 170 12.44 -8.27 2.00
C ARG A 170 11.75 -7.69 3.21
N GLY A 171 12.40 -7.80 4.37
CA GLY A 171 11.93 -7.24 5.63
C GLY A 171 10.63 -7.85 6.13
N GLU A 172 10.16 -7.35 7.24
CA GLU A 172 8.93 -7.79 7.88
C GLU A 172 7.94 -6.62 8.00
N TRP A 173 6.64 -6.93 7.98
CA TRP A 173 5.59 -5.97 8.23
C TRP A 173 5.35 -5.85 9.74
N GLU A 174 5.40 -4.65 10.24
CA GLU A 174 5.18 -4.33 11.65
C GLU A 174 4.02 -3.35 11.82
N VAL A 175 3.28 -3.48 12.92
CA VAL A 175 2.22 -2.53 13.28
C VAL A 175 2.88 -1.28 13.88
N LYS A 176 3.33 -0.38 12.99
CA LYS A 176 3.99 0.89 13.34
C LYS A 176 3.72 1.95 12.27
N ARG A 177 3.92 3.22 12.64
CA ARG A 177 3.84 4.36 11.72
C ARG A 177 5.06 4.41 10.80
N PRO A 178 4.92 4.99 9.56
CA PRO A 178 6.05 5.29 8.69
C PRO A 178 7.10 6.16 9.38
N LYS A 179 8.36 6.09 8.92
CA LYS A 179 9.47 6.86 9.51
C LYS A 179 9.29 8.37 9.38
N ASP A 180 8.90 8.85 8.22
CA ASP A 180 8.83 10.27 7.89
C ASP A 180 7.46 10.89 8.27
N TRP A 181 6.91 10.46 9.41
CA TRP A 181 5.56 10.82 9.85
C TRP A 181 5.31 12.32 9.91
N ASP A 182 6.29 13.09 10.41
CA ASP A 182 6.17 14.53 10.61
C ASP A 182 6.29 15.35 9.30
N GLU A 183 6.66 14.71 8.19
CA GLU A 183 6.73 15.30 6.86
C GLU A 183 5.47 15.05 6.03
N LEU A 184 4.52 14.27 6.55
CA LEU A 184 3.33 13.85 5.83
C LEU A 184 2.21 14.90 5.88
N PRO A 185 1.28 14.95 4.90
CA PRO A 185 0.29 16.01 4.76
C PRO A 185 -0.65 16.20 5.97
N TRP A 186 -0.75 15.19 6.82
CA TRP A 186 -1.58 15.20 8.04
C TRP A 186 -0.81 15.51 9.32
N ALA A 187 0.50 15.71 9.27
CA ALA A 187 1.31 16.01 10.45
C ALA A 187 0.99 17.39 11.02
N GLU A 188 0.74 18.37 10.15
CA GLU A 188 0.29 19.70 10.55
C GLU A 188 -1.23 19.72 10.75
N ARG A 189 -1.67 19.37 11.94
CA ARG A 189 -3.06 19.63 12.34
C ARG A 189 -3.17 21.01 12.97
N PRO A 190 -4.15 21.82 12.56
CA PRO A 190 -4.48 23.03 13.28
C PRO A 190 -4.98 22.75 14.70
#